data_00e90eb953dad6265030dd64b8d2f6bf
#
_entry.id   00e90eb953dad6265030dd64b8d2f6bf
#
_cell.length_a   1.000
_cell.length_b   1.000
_cell.length_c   1.000
_cell.angle_alpha   90.00
_cell.angle_beta   90.00
_cell.angle_gamma   90.00
#
_symmetry.space_group_name_H-M   'P 1'
#
loop_
_entity.id
_entity.type
_entity.pdbx_description
1 polymer ?
#
loop_
_entity_poly.entity_id
_entity_poly.type
_entity_poly.pdbx_seq_one_letter_code
_entity_poly.pdbx_strand_id
1 'polypeptide(L)'
;MFRELHPNIRARILIQFLSKVIGSMIFPFMAIYFSREINSSVAGFLLMINVLAQFLAGMYGGHLADIIGRKKLMVTGELLKVFAFLGMVLCNSPMFHSPWITFVMLLIIGVAQGLINPAGEAMLIDVSTPENRSFMYSVSYWANNLSIMIGIMVGGWFFEDYLFPLLVVLFIMSFVTAWLTISLISETLQQKEMPHKGSYGLMGMLKNYGQVLHDYRFLLYTIGGIAIMSIEFQRSNYISVRLAEDVKALLVHLGPLGNISLNGVQIVSVLTAVNTLFIVLFTVPIARFVTKRAQQPIMYVGFTLFALGFAVCAFANNLTVLLLATMVLSIGELLYVPTRQTILAAIVDDERRGAYMAFNGIIFQIGKMIGSVSLVFAPFIGKYGMGAFTITLGVLSIVFSAVALKSGWEKVLVK
;
A
#
# COMPACT_ATOMS: atom_id res chain seq x y z
N MET A 1 -13.23 12.35 23.09
CA MET A 1 -12.49 11.19 22.54
C MET A 1 -11.20 11.58 21.80
N PHE A 2 -11.19 12.27 20.63
CA PHE A 2 -9.92 12.59 19.93
C PHE A 2 -9.00 13.51 20.73
N ARG A 3 -9.54 14.50 21.44
CA ARG A 3 -8.78 15.42 22.31
C ARG A 3 -8.20 14.76 23.55
N GLU A 4 -8.73 13.63 23.96
CA GLU A 4 -8.30 12.84 25.13
C GLU A 4 -7.15 11.89 24.81
N LEU A 5 -6.87 11.66 23.51
CA LEU A 5 -5.73 10.87 23.08
C LEU A 5 -4.41 11.56 23.45
N HIS A 6 -3.40 10.75 23.76
CA HIS A 6 -2.05 11.24 24.05
C HIS A 6 -1.55 12.20 22.96
N PRO A 7 -0.83 13.30 23.30
CA PRO A 7 -0.34 14.28 22.32
C PRO A 7 0.44 13.67 21.15
N ASN A 8 1.30 12.67 21.42
CA ASN A 8 2.05 11.95 20.37
C ASN A 8 1.13 11.23 19.39
N ILE A 9 0.00 10.65 19.84
CA ILE A 9 -0.96 9.98 18.96
C ILE A 9 -1.57 11.00 18.00
N ARG A 10 -2.03 12.13 18.52
CA ARG A 10 -2.63 13.20 17.69
C ARG A 10 -1.65 13.77 16.69
N ALA A 11 -0.42 14.06 17.13
CA ALA A 11 0.66 14.54 16.27
C ALA A 11 1.00 13.51 15.20
N ARG A 12 1.13 12.22 15.58
CA ARG A 12 1.46 11.14 14.64
C ARG A 12 0.38 10.95 13.58
N ILE A 13 -0.90 10.97 13.94
CA ILE A 13 -2.01 10.86 12.98
C ILE A 13 -1.96 12.01 11.97
N LEU A 14 -1.73 13.25 12.41
CA LEU A 14 -1.59 14.41 11.52
C LEU A 14 -0.39 14.29 10.59
N ILE A 15 0.79 13.95 11.12
CA ILE A 15 2.01 13.79 10.34
C ILE A 15 1.85 12.66 9.33
N GLN A 16 1.27 11.53 9.73
CA GLN A 16 0.99 10.39 8.86
C GLN A 16 0.01 10.75 7.75
N PHE A 17 -1.04 11.51 8.06
CA PHE A 17 -1.99 12.04 7.09
C PHE A 17 -1.27 12.85 6.02
N LEU A 18 -0.48 13.86 6.41
CA LEU A 18 0.26 14.70 5.48
C LEU A 18 1.29 13.89 4.66
N SER A 19 2.07 13.04 5.31
CA SER A 19 3.04 12.18 4.64
C SER A 19 2.39 11.22 3.64
N LYS A 20 1.17 10.74 3.95
CA LYS A 20 0.42 9.86 3.05
C LYS A 20 -0.16 10.63 1.86
N VAL A 21 -0.62 11.88 2.06
CA VAL A 21 -1.01 12.78 0.97
C VAL A 21 0.16 12.99 0.02
N ILE A 22 1.35 13.38 0.54
CA ILE A 22 2.58 13.54 -0.24
C ILE A 22 2.87 12.28 -1.07
N GLY A 23 2.91 11.12 -0.41
CA GLY A 23 3.20 9.85 -1.08
C GLY A 23 2.18 9.52 -2.17
N SER A 24 0.90 9.77 -1.93
CA SER A 24 -0.18 9.46 -2.88
C SER A 24 -0.23 10.42 -4.07
N MET A 25 0.35 11.63 -3.95
CA MET A 25 0.47 12.57 -5.08
C MET A 25 1.50 12.12 -6.12
N ILE A 26 2.52 11.34 -5.74
CA ILE A 26 3.65 11.06 -6.62
C ILE A 26 3.85 9.55 -6.88
N PHE A 27 3.86 8.70 -5.85
CA PHE A 27 4.28 7.29 -6.01
C PHE A 27 3.43 6.47 -6.98
N PRO A 28 2.09 6.61 -7.06
CA PRO A 28 1.28 5.86 -8.02
C PRO A 28 1.62 6.19 -9.48
N PHE A 29 2.25 7.33 -9.72
CA PHE A 29 2.58 7.83 -11.06
C PHE A 29 4.05 7.64 -11.45
N MET A 30 4.90 7.17 -10.53
CA MET A 30 6.33 6.93 -10.83
C MET A 30 6.54 5.83 -11.88
N ALA A 31 5.62 4.86 -11.96
CA ALA A 31 5.63 3.87 -13.03
C ALA A 31 5.47 4.53 -14.41
N ILE A 32 4.57 5.50 -14.52
CA ILE A 32 4.33 6.29 -15.74
C ILE A 32 5.57 7.13 -16.07
N TYR A 33 6.11 7.82 -15.06
CA TYR A 33 7.32 8.65 -15.22
C TYR A 33 8.48 7.83 -15.82
N PHE A 34 8.88 6.74 -15.14
CA PHE A 34 10.01 5.95 -15.61
C PHE A 34 9.72 5.19 -16.91
N SER A 35 8.47 4.81 -17.16
CA SER A 35 8.08 4.19 -18.43
C SER A 35 8.25 5.14 -19.60
N ARG A 36 7.89 6.41 -19.46
CA ARG A 36 8.03 7.44 -20.47
C ARG A 36 9.47 7.90 -20.66
N GLU A 37 10.20 8.09 -19.57
CA GLU A 37 11.57 8.64 -19.59
C GLU A 37 12.63 7.59 -19.98
N ILE A 38 12.35 6.31 -19.75
CA ILE A 38 13.30 5.21 -20.03
C ILE A 38 12.62 4.15 -20.88
N ASN A 39 11.85 3.25 -20.27
CA ASN A 39 10.93 2.27 -20.86
C ASN A 39 10.20 1.50 -19.76
N SER A 40 9.09 0.80 -20.13
CA SER A 40 8.22 0.10 -19.17
C SER A 40 8.92 -1.05 -18.43
N SER A 41 9.81 -1.81 -19.11
CA SER A 41 10.52 -2.92 -18.48
C SER A 41 11.52 -2.42 -17.43
N VAL A 42 12.30 -1.39 -17.73
CA VAL A 42 13.23 -0.78 -16.78
C VAL A 42 12.45 -0.14 -15.63
N ALA A 43 11.35 0.56 -15.91
CA ALA A 43 10.48 1.15 -14.88
C ALA A 43 10.04 0.10 -13.84
N GLY A 44 9.52 -1.04 -14.31
CA GLY A 44 9.12 -2.15 -13.43
C GLY A 44 10.26 -2.67 -12.56
N PHE A 45 11.46 -2.82 -13.13
CA PHE A 45 12.66 -3.26 -12.40
C PHE A 45 13.11 -2.23 -11.34
N LEU A 46 13.13 -0.93 -11.69
CA LEU A 46 13.48 0.14 -10.76
C LEU A 46 12.50 0.20 -9.58
N LEU A 47 11.20 0.09 -9.85
CA LEU A 47 10.18 0.09 -8.80
C LEU A 47 10.27 -1.15 -7.91
N MET A 48 10.60 -2.33 -8.46
CA MET A 48 10.88 -3.52 -7.68
C MET A 48 12.06 -3.32 -6.73
N ILE A 49 13.17 -2.73 -7.20
CA ILE A 49 14.33 -2.39 -6.37
C ILE A 49 13.92 -1.42 -5.24
N ASN A 50 13.10 -0.42 -5.55
CA ASN A 50 12.61 0.54 -4.54
C ASN A 50 11.79 -0.16 -3.44
N VAL A 51 10.90 -1.08 -3.81
CA VAL A 51 10.11 -1.86 -2.85
C VAL A 51 11.00 -2.75 -1.99
N LEU A 52 12.01 -3.40 -2.59
CA LEU A 52 12.98 -4.21 -1.86
C LEU A 52 13.79 -3.37 -0.88
N ALA A 53 14.28 -2.20 -1.30
CA ALA A 53 15.02 -1.27 -0.44
C ALA A 53 14.16 -0.80 0.74
N GLN A 54 12.89 -0.43 0.49
CA GLN A 54 11.93 -0.06 1.53
C GLN A 54 11.70 -1.20 2.53
N PHE A 55 11.55 -2.44 2.03
CA PHE A 55 11.34 -3.62 2.87
C PHE A 55 12.54 -3.90 3.77
N LEU A 56 13.74 -3.93 3.20
CA LEU A 56 14.99 -4.15 3.96
C LEU A 56 15.22 -3.05 5.00
N ALA A 57 14.99 -1.78 4.62
CA ALA A 57 15.06 -0.66 5.54
C ALA A 57 14.00 -0.78 6.66
N GLY A 58 12.81 -1.31 6.37
CA GLY A 58 11.76 -1.53 7.37
C GLY A 58 12.11 -2.61 8.37
N MET A 59 12.70 -3.71 7.92
CA MET A 59 13.18 -4.77 8.82
C MET A 59 14.28 -4.25 9.78
N TYR A 60 15.22 -3.50 9.24
CA TYR A 60 16.31 -2.93 10.05
C TYR A 60 15.84 -1.75 10.90
N GLY A 61 14.90 -0.96 10.38
CA GLY A 61 14.32 0.21 11.05
C GLY A 61 13.60 -0.13 12.36
N GLY A 62 12.89 -1.26 12.42
CA GLY A 62 12.28 -1.74 13.66
C GLY A 62 13.34 -1.98 14.75
N HIS A 63 14.43 -2.65 14.42
CA HIS A 63 15.53 -2.89 15.36
C HIS A 63 16.24 -1.59 15.78
N LEU A 64 16.49 -0.69 14.81
CA LEU A 64 17.09 0.62 15.12
C LEU A 64 16.20 1.46 16.02
N ALA A 65 14.88 1.43 15.85
CA ALA A 65 13.93 2.16 16.69
C ALA A 65 14.06 1.75 18.17
N ASP A 66 14.37 0.49 18.45
CA ASP A 66 14.57 -0.02 19.81
C ASP A 66 15.92 0.36 20.43
N ILE A 67 16.92 0.70 19.61
CA ILE A 67 18.28 1.05 20.05
C ILE A 67 18.44 2.56 20.20
N ILE A 68 18.12 3.32 19.14
CA ILE A 68 18.43 4.75 19.08
C ILE A 68 17.24 5.64 19.48
N GLY A 69 16.05 5.07 19.61
CA GLY A 69 14.82 5.76 19.98
C GLY A 69 13.87 5.98 18.79
N ARG A 70 12.56 5.99 19.11
CA ARG A 70 11.48 6.13 18.12
C ARG A 70 11.56 7.49 17.43
N LYS A 71 11.61 8.57 18.22
CA LYS A 71 11.67 9.95 17.70
C LYS A 71 12.90 10.18 16.83
N LYS A 72 14.09 9.80 17.30
CA LYS A 72 15.33 10.02 16.55
C LYS A 72 15.29 9.36 15.18
N LEU A 73 14.81 8.12 15.10
CA LEU A 73 14.72 7.39 13.85
C LEU A 73 13.68 8.02 12.90
N MET A 74 12.53 8.44 13.43
CA MET A 74 11.51 9.15 12.63
C MET A 74 12.04 10.47 12.07
N VAL A 75 12.74 11.28 12.89
CA VAL A 75 13.35 12.54 12.46
C VAL A 75 14.39 12.29 11.36
N THR A 76 15.26 11.29 11.53
CA THR A 76 16.23 10.92 10.49
C THR A 76 15.55 10.58 9.17
N GLY A 77 14.50 9.76 9.21
CA GLY A 77 13.73 9.40 8.01
C GLY A 77 13.05 10.62 7.37
N GLU A 78 12.45 11.52 8.17
CA GLU A 78 11.84 12.75 7.63
C GLU A 78 12.90 13.67 6.98
N LEU A 79 14.09 13.82 7.56
CA LEU A 79 15.17 14.61 6.95
C LEU A 79 15.69 13.98 5.65
N LEU A 80 15.84 12.66 5.60
CA LEU A 80 16.15 11.94 4.35
C LEU A 80 15.10 12.19 3.27
N LYS A 81 13.82 12.21 3.64
CA LYS A 81 12.71 12.50 2.74
C LYS A 81 12.75 13.93 2.21
N VAL A 82 13.04 14.93 3.07
CA VAL A 82 13.24 16.32 2.66
C VAL A 82 14.39 16.45 1.67
N PHE A 83 15.53 15.83 1.98
CA PHE A 83 16.69 15.81 1.08
C PHE A 83 16.36 15.20 -0.28
N ALA A 84 15.64 14.08 -0.28
CA ALA A 84 15.27 13.40 -1.51
C ALA A 84 14.27 14.18 -2.36
N PHE A 85 13.27 14.85 -1.76
CA PHE A 85 12.37 15.72 -2.52
C PHE A 85 13.09 16.96 -3.06
N LEU A 86 14.04 17.54 -2.32
CA LEU A 86 14.88 18.60 -2.86
C LEU A 86 15.67 18.10 -4.08
N GLY A 87 16.28 16.92 -3.99
CA GLY A 87 16.97 16.29 -5.11
C GLY A 87 16.05 16.08 -6.32
N MET A 88 14.80 15.61 -6.08
CA MET A 88 13.80 15.45 -7.14
C MET A 88 13.43 16.79 -7.80
N VAL A 89 13.28 17.87 -7.03
CA VAL A 89 13.04 19.22 -7.56
C VAL A 89 14.19 19.62 -8.47
N LEU A 90 15.43 19.49 -8.02
CA LEU A 90 16.60 19.89 -8.78
C LEU A 90 16.77 19.10 -10.08
N CYS A 91 16.61 17.76 -10.02
CA CYS A 91 16.81 16.92 -11.20
C CYS A 91 15.59 16.80 -12.14
N ASN A 92 14.48 17.49 -11.85
CA ASN A 92 13.33 17.66 -12.75
C ASN A 92 13.06 19.14 -13.02
N SER A 93 14.05 20.00 -12.84
CA SER A 93 13.95 21.43 -13.12
C SER A 93 14.08 21.70 -14.63
N PRO A 94 13.61 22.88 -15.12
CA PRO A 94 13.82 23.27 -16.51
C PRO A 94 15.30 23.37 -16.94
N MET A 95 16.23 23.48 -15.98
CA MET A 95 17.67 23.59 -16.23
C MET A 95 18.38 22.23 -16.22
N PHE A 96 17.85 21.25 -15.51
CA PHE A 96 18.50 19.94 -15.35
C PHE A 96 17.46 18.83 -15.19
N HIS A 97 17.50 17.85 -16.10
CA HIS A 97 16.60 16.71 -16.10
C HIS A 97 17.37 15.38 -16.10
N SER A 98 17.09 14.51 -15.11
CA SER A 98 17.72 13.20 -15.01
C SER A 98 16.80 12.17 -14.34
N PRO A 99 16.25 11.22 -15.10
CA PRO A 99 15.43 10.13 -14.55
C PRO A 99 16.20 9.22 -13.59
N TRP A 100 17.49 9.03 -13.82
CA TRP A 100 18.34 8.19 -12.97
C TRP A 100 18.57 8.80 -11.58
N ILE A 101 18.79 10.11 -11.50
CA ILE A 101 18.89 10.80 -10.21
C ILE A 101 17.54 10.80 -9.52
N THR A 102 16.44 11.00 -10.26
CA THR A 102 15.06 10.89 -9.74
C THR A 102 14.84 9.51 -9.12
N PHE A 103 15.35 8.44 -9.75
CA PHE A 103 15.26 7.09 -9.19
C PHE A 103 16.08 6.95 -7.89
N VAL A 104 17.29 7.47 -7.83
CA VAL A 104 18.09 7.46 -6.60
C VAL A 104 17.38 8.20 -5.46
N MET A 105 16.77 9.35 -5.76
CA MET A 105 15.97 10.09 -4.79
C MET A 105 14.74 9.28 -4.34
N LEU A 106 14.07 8.59 -5.27
CA LEU A 106 12.98 7.68 -4.95
C LEU A 106 13.40 6.55 -4.01
N LEU A 107 14.59 5.95 -4.24
CA LEU A 107 15.16 4.95 -3.34
C LEU A 107 15.38 5.49 -1.93
N ILE A 108 15.92 6.71 -1.81
CA ILE A 108 16.13 7.37 -0.53
C ILE A 108 14.79 7.57 0.18
N ILE A 109 13.73 7.97 -0.53
CA ILE A 109 12.38 8.08 0.05
C ILE A 109 11.86 6.70 0.49
N GLY A 110 12.09 5.66 -0.30
CA GLY A 110 11.72 4.28 0.06
C GLY A 110 12.40 3.84 1.37
N VAL A 111 13.71 4.04 1.49
CA VAL A 111 14.47 3.77 2.71
C VAL A 111 13.95 4.61 3.88
N ALA A 112 13.72 5.91 3.68
CA ALA A 112 13.20 6.81 4.71
C ALA A 112 11.84 6.32 5.25
N GLN A 113 10.92 5.91 4.37
CA GLN A 113 9.64 5.33 4.78
C GLN A 113 9.80 3.99 5.51
N GLY A 114 10.74 3.15 5.06
CA GLY A 114 11.11 1.92 5.75
C GLY A 114 11.53 2.17 7.20
N LEU A 115 12.26 3.25 7.47
CA LEU A 115 12.69 3.63 8.83
C LEU A 115 11.53 4.25 9.65
N ILE A 116 10.76 5.15 9.04
CA ILE A 116 9.69 5.90 9.74
C ILE A 116 8.54 4.99 10.18
N ASN A 117 8.11 4.06 9.30
CA ASN A 117 6.89 3.29 9.54
C ASN A 117 6.96 2.42 10.80
N PRO A 118 7.94 1.52 11.00
CA PRO A 118 8.00 0.69 12.20
C PRO A 118 8.21 1.51 13.47
N ALA A 119 9.03 2.58 13.42
CA ALA A 119 9.23 3.47 14.55
C ALA A 119 7.93 4.20 14.96
N GLY A 120 7.15 4.66 13.98
CA GLY A 120 5.87 5.32 14.21
C GLY A 120 4.80 4.38 14.74
N GLU A 121 4.73 3.13 14.25
CA GLU A 121 3.80 2.13 14.78
C GLU A 121 4.16 1.72 16.21
N ALA A 122 5.46 1.50 16.52
CA ALA A 122 5.91 1.23 17.86
C ALA A 122 5.55 2.37 18.83
N MET A 123 5.78 3.61 18.42
CA MET A 123 5.40 4.79 19.21
C MET A 123 3.89 4.82 19.51
N LEU A 124 3.03 4.54 18.53
CA LEU A 124 1.58 4.51 18.75
C LEU A 124 1.18 3.44 19.78
N ILE A 125 1.84 2.29 19.76
CA ILE A 125 1.62 1.22 20.74
C ILE A 125 2.10 1.65 22.13
N ASP A 126 3.29 2.25 22.22
CA ASP A 126 3.91 2.68 23.49
C ASP A 126 3.00 3.63 24.29
N VAL A 127 2.26 4.51 23.59
CA VAL A 127 1.44 5.57 24.24
C VAL A 127 -0.06 5.30 24.17
N SER A 128 -0.51 4.19 23.60
CA SER A 128 -1.91 3.79 23.55
C SER A 128 -2.27 2.86 24.69
N THR A 129 -3.47 3.03 25.27
CA THR A 129 -4.04 2.08 26.23
C THR A 129 -4.95 1.08 25.50
N PRO A 130 -5.22 -0.12 26.07
CA PRO A 130 -6.14 -1.08 25.45
C PRO A 130 -7.51 -0.48 25.10
N GLU A 131 -8.00 0.44 25.95
CA GLU A 131 -9.32 1.07 25.82
C GLU A 131 -9.39 2.05 24.63
N ASN A 132 -8.31 2.81 24.37
CA ASN A 132 -8.28 3.83 23.33
C ASN A 132 -7.68 3.35 22.00
N ARG A 133 -7.02 2.18 22.01
CA ARG A 133 -6.27 1.63 20.84
C ARG A 133 -7.18 1.38 19.63
N SER A 134 -8.36 0.81 19.84
CA SER A 134 -9.32 0.57 18.76
C SER A 134 -9.79 1.88 18.12
N PHE A 135 -10.07 2.90 18.91
CA PHE A 135 -10.46 4.22 18.39
C PHE A 135 -9.31 4.89 17.64
N MET A 136 -8.09 4.84 18.18
CA MET A 136 -6.88 5.36 17.55
C MET A 136 -6.67 4.74 16.14
N TYR A 137 -6.73 3.41 16.02
CA TYR A 137 -6.59 2.74 14.73
C TYR A 137 -7.73 3.05 13.75
N SER A 138 -8.95 3.21 14.24
CA SER A 138 -10.09 3.60 13.40
C SER A 138 -9.90 4.99 12.80
N VAL A 139 -9.44 5.96 13.60
CA VAL A 139 -9.14 7.31 13.12
C VAL A 139 -7.97 7.30 12.14
N SER A 140 -6.91 6.54 12.44
CA SER A 140 -5.76 6.38 11.55
C SER A 140 -6.15 5.76 10.21
N TYR A 141 -7.01 4.74 10.20
CA TYR A 141 -7.52 4.10 9.00
C TYR A 141 -8.33 5.08 8.14
N TRP A 142 -9.25 5.83 8.77
CA TRP A 142 -10.01 6.86 8.06
C TRP A 142 -9.11 7.94 7.46
N ALA A 143 -8.17 8.45 8.25
CA ALA A 143 -7.22 9.46 7.81
C ALA A 143 -6.35 8.97 6.64
N ASN A 144 -5.88 7.72 6.67
CA ASN A 144 -5.12 7.13 5.60
C ASN A 144 -5.90 7.04 4.28
N ASN A 145 -7.15 6.57 4.32
CA ASN A 145 -7.99 6.47 3.12
C ASN A 145 -8.29 7.86 2.53
N LEU A 146 -8.62 8.83 3.37
CA LEU A 146 -8.84 10.22 2.93
C LEU A 146 -7.56 10.82 2.32
N SER A 147 -6.40 10.55 2.91
CA SER A 147 -5.11 11.00 2.38
C SER A 147 -4.81 10.44 1.00
N ILE A 148 -5.08 9.15 0.80
CA ILE A 148 -4.88 8.48 -0.48
C ILE A 148 -5.79 9.11 -1.54
N MET A 149 -7.07 9.31 -1.23
CA MET A 149 -8.02 9.91 -2.15
C MET A 149 -7.59 11.33 -2.56
N ILE A 150 -7.29 12.19 -1.59
CA ILE A 150 -6.83 13.57 -1.85
C ILE A 150 -5.54 13.55 -2.68
N GLY A 151 -4.55 12.76 -2.25
CA GLY A 151 -3.24 12.73 -2.89
C GLY A 151 -3.32 12.25 -4.33
N ILE A 152 -4.04 11.17 -4.62
CA ILE A 152 -4.18 10.64 -5.97
C ILE A 152 -4.98 11.59 -6.88
N MET A 153 -6.01 12.25 -6.36
CA MET A 153 -6.77 13.24 -7.14
C MET A 153 -5.88 14.42 -7.52
N VAL A 154 -5.17 15.01 -6.56
CA VAL A 154 -4.25 16.12 -6.85
C VAL A 154 -3.12 15.66 -7.76
N GLY A 155 -2.47 14.53 -7.46
CA GLY A 155 -1.41 13.97 -8.30
C GLY A 155 -1.87 13.73 -9.73
N GLY A 156 -3.02 13.11 -9.95
CA GLY A 156 -3.55 12.82 -11.29
C GLY A 156 -3.82 14.04 -12.14
N TRP A 157 -4.17 15.19 -11.53
CA TRP A 157 -4.40 16.44 -12.27
C TRP A 157 -3.13 17.22 -12.53
N PHE A 158 -2.13 17.14 -11.64
CA PHE A 158 -0.93 17.99 -11.73
C PHE A 158 0.34 17.23 -12.16
N PHE A 159 0.35 15.91 -12.09
CA PHE A 159 1.56 15.12 -12.34
C PHE A 159 2.08 15.24 -13.78
N GLU A 160 1.18 15.23 -14.78
CA GLU A 160 1.58 15.19 -16.19
C GLU A 160 2.06 16.56 -16.69
N ASP A 161 1.27 17.61 -16.44
CA ASP A 161 1.52 18.94 -17.00
C ASP A 161 2.33 19.84 -16.06
N TYR A 162 2.34 19.55 -14.76
CA TYR A 162 2.89 20.42 -13.72
C TYR A 162 3.81 19.66 -12.75
N LEU A 163 4.62 18.72 -13.25
CA LEU A 163 5.48 17.88 -12.40
C LEU A 163 6.44 18.72 -11.55
N PHE A 164 7.12 19.70 -12.13
CA PHE A 164 8.08 20.53 -11.40
C PHE A 164 7.41 21.34 -10.27
N PRO A 165 6.34 22.12 -10.50
CA PRO A 165 5.59 22.77 -9.42
C PRO A 165 5.06 21.78 -8.37
N LEU A 166 4.58 20.62 -8.78
CA LEU A 166 4.12 19.58 -7.86
C LEU A 166 5.26 19.12 -6.94
N LEU A 167 6.45 18.85 -7.49
CA LEU A 167 7.63 18.48 -6.70
C LEU A 167 8.06 19.55 -5.71
N VAL A 168 7.96 20.83 -6.09
CA VAL A 168 8.22 21.96 -5.19
C VAL A 168 7.24 21.95 -4.01
N VAL A 169 5.95 21.76 -4.27
CA VAL A 169 4.92 21.63 -3.22
C VAL A 169 5.23 20.44 -2.31
N LEU A 170 5.59 19.27 -2.87
CA LEU A 170 5.94 18.09 -2.11
C LEU A 170 7.20 18.29 -1.24
N PHE A 171 8.18 19.00 -1.74
CA PHE A 171 9.35 19.40 -0.96
C PHE A 171 8.96 20.28 0.25
N ILE A 172 8.14 21.33 0.03
CA ILE A 172 7.65 22.18 1.11
C ILE A 172 6.84 21.38 2.13
N MET A 173 5.91 20.53 1.68
CA MET A 173 5.12 19.66 2.56
C MET A 173 6.00 18.69 3.34
N SER A 174 7.06 18.13 2.72
CA SER A 174 8.00 17.24 3.41
C SER A 174 8.78 17.98 4.51
N PHE A 175 9.15 19.22 4.25
CA PHE A 175 9.77 20.09 5.26
C PHE A 175 8.80 20.34 6.45
N VAL A 176 7.51 20.59 6.16
CA VAL A 176 6.49 20.74 7.20
C VAL A 176 6.35 19.47 8.03
N THR A 177 6.31 18.28 7.40
CA THR A 177 6.21 17.01 8.16
C THR A 177 7.45 16.75 9.01
N ALA A 178 8.64 17.09 8.53
CA ALA A 178 9.88 17.01 9.31
C ALA A 178 9.84 17.96 10.52
N TRP A 179 9.45 19.23 10.30
CA TRP A 179 9.30 20.21 11.35
C TRP A 179 8.27 19.78 12.41
N LEU A 180 7.10 19.30 12.00
CA LEU A 180 6.09 18.76 12.92
C LEU A 180 6.61 17.56 13.71
N THR A 181 7.37 16.66 13.09
CA THR A 181 7.96 15.50 13.76
C THR A 181 8.97 15.94 14.84
N ILE A 182 9.82 16.92 14.52
CA ILE A 182 10.81 17.46 15.47
C ILE A 182 10.12 18.15 16.64
N SER A 183 9.07 18.96 16.35
CA SER A 183 8.45 19.86 17.32
C SER A 183 7.41 19.19 18.20
N LEU A 184 6.55 18.34 17.62
CA LEU A 184 5.37 17.80 18.31
C LEU A 184 5.57 16.39 18.88
N ILE A 185 6.49 15.60 18.31
CA ILE A 185 6.74 14.25 18.80
C ILE A 185 7.73 14.28 19.95
N SER A 186 7.39 13.63 21.05
CA SER A 186 8.30 13.35 22.17
C SER A 186 8.79 11.89 22.12
N GLU A 187 10.00 11.63 22.64
CA GLU A 187 10.55 10.26 22.69
C GLU A 187 9.70 9.38 23.62
N THR A 188 9.41 8.17 23.17
CA THR A 188 8.58 7.22 23.94
C THR A 188 9.34 5.99 24.40
N LEU A 189 10.57 5.81 23.89
CA LEU A 189 11.40 4.72 24.35
C LEU A 189 11.74 4.93 25.83
N GLN A 190 11.11 4.13 26.69
CA GLN A 190 11.52 4.06 28.09
C GLN A 190 12.82 3.27 28.16
N GLN A 191 13.86 3.85 28.77
CA GLN A 191 15.10 3.14 29.13
C GLN A 191 14.80 2.13 30.26
N LYS A 192 13.96 1.14 29.99
CA LYS A 192 13.97 -0.09 30.78
C LYS A 192 15.22 -0.85 30.40
N GLU A 193 15.92 -1.36 31.41
CA GLU A 193 17.11 -2.21 31.29
C GLU A 193 16.97 -3.12 30.08
N MET A 194 17.94 -3.02 29.15
CA MET A 194 17.93 -3.83 27.93
C MET A 194 17.71 -5.29 28.31
N PRO A 195 16.63 -5.95 27.90
CA PRO A 195 16.52 -7.39 28.10
C PRO A 195 17.70 -8.05 27.40
N HIS A 196 18.27 -9.03 28.07
CA HIS A 196 19.49 -9.75 27.67
C HIS A 196 19.64 -9.92 26.15
N LYS A 197 20.82 -9.58 25.66
CA LYS A 197 21.28 -9.55 24.25
C LYS A 197 21.02 -10.80 23.36
N GLY A 198 20.26 -11.79 23.85
CA GLY A 198 20.16 -13.11 23.20
C GLY A 198 18.88 -13.38 22.40
N SER A 199 17.79 -12.62 22.56
CA SER A 199 16.49 -13.07 22.02
C SER A 199 15.86 -12.17 20.95
N TYR A 200 16.35 -10.97 20.71
CA TYR A 200 15.75 -10.01 19.76
C TYR A 200 16.64 -9.66 18.56
N GLY A 201 17.75 -10.37 18.33
CA GLY A 201 18.58 -10.19 17.15
C GLY A 201 17.92 -10.76 15.89
N LEU A 202 18.39 -10.32 14.71
CA LEU A 202 18.00 -10.87 13.39
C LEU A 202 17.94 -12.42 13.40
N MET A 203 18.83 -13.09 14.13
CA MET A 203 18.88 -14.55 14.27
C MET A 203 17.67 -15.10 15.05
N GLY A 204 17.18 -14.39 16.06
CA GLY A 204 15.95 -14.76 16.80
C GLY A 204 14.70 -14.61 15.92
N MET A 205 14.63 -13.53 15.14
CA MET A 205 13.54 -13.33 14.15
C MET A 205 13.58 -14.41 13.07
N LEU A 206 14.74 -14.71 12.51
CA LEU A 206 14.92 -15.76 11.50
C LEU A 206 14.54 -17.14 12.05
N LYS A 207 14.86 -17.44 13.30
CA LYS A 207 14.49 -18.71 13.97
C LYS A 207 12.97 -18.79 14.15
N ASN A 208 12.32 -17.71 14.55
CA ASN A 208 10.85 -17.66 14.68
C ASN A 208 10.17 -17.78 13.32
N TYR A 209 10.70 -17.15 12.27
CA TYR A 209 10.22 -17.34 10.89
C TYR A 209 10.44 -18.77 10.39
N GLY A 210 11.56 -19.41 10.75
CA GLY A 210 11.82 -20.80 10.43
C GLY A 210 10.73 -21.74 10.94
N GLN A 211 10.19 -21.49 12.12
CA GLN A 211 9.09 -22.30 12.67
C GLN A 211 7.76 -22.10 11.93
N VAL A 212 7.46 -20.84 11.53
CA VAL A 212 6.28 -20.52 10.71
C VAL A 212 6.37 -21.17 9.32
N LEU A 213 7.57 -21.30 8.77
CA LEU A 213 7.83 -21.98 7.49
C LEU A 213 7.53 -23.49 7.52
N HIS A 214 7.45 -24.12 8.68
CA HIS A 214 7.03 -25.52 8.80
C HIS A 214 5.50 -25.70 8.78
N ASP A 215 4.73 -24.64 9.00
CA ASP A 215 3.28 -24.67 8.84
C ASP A 215 2.90 -24.48 7.37
N TYR A 216 2.91 -25.58 6.62
CA TYR A 216 2.61 -25.59 5.19
C TYR A 216 1.22 -25.02 4.86
N ARG A 217 0.24 -25.14 5.77
CA ARG A 217 -1.12 -24.61 5.58
C ARG A 217 -1.13 -23.09 5.64
N PHE A 218 -0.49 -22.54 6.66
CA PHE A 218 -0.31 -21.09 6.76
C PHE A 218 0.49 -20.55 5.57
N LEU A 219 1.52 -21.27 5.10
CA LEU A 219 2.27 -20.90 3.91
C LEU A 219 1.40 -20.86 2.65
N LEU A 220 0.57 -21.89 2.43
CA LEU A 220 -0.35 -21.91 1.29
C LEU A 220 -1.36 -20.75 1.37
N TYR A 221 -1.91 -20.49 2.56
CA TYR A 221 -2.80 -19.37 2.79
C TYR A 221 -2.11 -18.01 2.51
N THR A 222 -0.84 -17.90 2.90
CA THR A 222 0.02 -16.73 2.65
C THR A 222 0.29 -16.56 1.16
N ILE A 223 0.61 -17.63 0.42
CA ILE A 223 0.81 -17.59 -1.04
C ILE A 223 -0.47 -17.13 -1.75
N GLY A 224 -1.64 -17.64 -1.34
CA GLY A 224 -2.93 -17.14 -1.84
C GLY A 224 -3.11 -15.64 -1.58
N GLY A 225 -2.67 -15.17 -0.41
CA GLY A 225 -2.67 -13.75 -0.05
C GLY A 225 -1.71 -12.91 -0.90
N ILE A 226 -0.52 -13.42 -1.21
CA ILE A 226 0.44 -12.76 -2.10
C ILE A 226 -0.16 -12.60 -3.49
N ALA A 227 -0.79 -13.64 -4.02
CA ALA A 227 -1.40 -13.63 -5.34
C ALA A 227 -2.49 -12.56 -5.46
N ILE A 228 -3.40 -12.45 -4.49
CA ILE A 228 -4.47 -11.43 -4.53
C ILE A 228 -3.91 -10.01 -4.36
N MET A 229 -2.93 -9.80 -3.48
CA MET A 229 -2.27 -8.50 -3.31
C MET A 229 -1.51 -8.07 -4.57
N SER A 230 -0.93 -9.03 -5.30
CA SER A 230 -0.23 -8.75 -6.56
C SER A 230 -1.17 -8.15 -7.63
N ILE A 231 -2.45 -8.54 -7.61
CA ILE A 231 -3.48 -7.97 -8.49
C ILE A 231 -3.68 -6.48 -8.16
N GLU A 232 -3.82 -6.13 -6.89
CA GLU A 232 -4.05 -4.75 -6.46
C GLU A 232 -2.94 -3.81 -6.93
N PHE A 233 -1.68 -4.24 -6.82
CA PHE A 233 -0.54 -3.42 -7.22
C PHE A 233 -0.34 -3.27 -8.73
N GLN A 234 -1.10 -3.98 -9.57
CA GLN A 234 -1.14 -3.71 -11.00
C GLN A 234 -1.78 -2.37 -11.34
N ARG A 235 -2.67 -1.84 -10.49
CA ARG A 235 -3.30 -0.53 -10.68
C ARG A 235 -2.27 0.59 -10.82
N SER A 236 -1.32 0.67 -9.89
CA SER A 236 -0.29 1.71 -9.84
C SER A 236 0.95 1.40 -10.68
N ASN A 237 1.03 0.23 -11.29
CA ASN A 237 2.13 -0.16 -12.16
C ASN A 237 1.62 -0.32 -13.61
N TYR A 238 1.20 -1.51 -14.00
CA TYR A 238 0.81 -1.80 -15.38
C TYR A 238 -0.40 -1.00 -15.86
N ILE A 239 -1.51 -0.98 -15.10
CA ILE A 239 -2.77 -0.34 -15.56
C ILE A 239 -2.58 1.17 -15.70
N SER A 240 -1.86 1.81 -14.79
CA SER A 240 -1.58 3.24 -14.84
C SER A 240 -0.73 3.62 -16.07
N VAL A 241 0.33 2.85 -16.35
CA VAL A 241 1.18 3.07 -17.53
C VAL A 241 0.39 2.86 -18.80
N ARG A 242 -0.32 1.73 -18.92
CA ARG A 242 -1.14 1.42 -20.10
C ARG A 242 -2.18 2.49 -20.39
N LEU A 243 -2.94 2.94 -19.37
CA LEU A 243 -3.94 3.99 -19.56
C LEU A 243 -3.31 5.32 -19.95
N ALA A 244 -2.15 5.66 -19.38
CA ALA A 244 -1.42 6.87 -19.73
C ALA A 244 -0.87 6.83 -21.18
N GLU A 245 -0.57 5.65 -21.71
CA GLU A 245 -0.12 5.45 -23.09
C GLU A 245 -1.29 5.40 -24.07
N ASP A 246 -2.34 4.61 -23.77
CA ASP A 246 -3.47 4.36 -24.66
C ASP A 246 -4.45 5.53 -24.76
N VAL A 247 -4.63 6.31 -23.68
CA VAL A 247 -5.66 7.35 -23.58
C VAL A 247 -5.03 8.73 -23.46
N LYS A 248 -4.87 9.42 -24.60
CA LYS A 248 -4.33 10.80 -24.63
C LYS A 248 -5.38 11.83 -24.23
N ALA A 249 -6.60 11.70 -24.74
CA ALA A 249 -7.73 12.57 -24.44
C ALA A 249 -9.05 11.81 -24.66
N LEU A 250 -9.83 11.67 -23.62
CA LEU A 250 -11.16 11.09 -23.65
C LEU A 250 -12.18 12.20 -23.30
N LEU A 251 -13.03 12.55 -24.25
CA LEU A 251 -14.11 13.51 -24.03
C LEU A 251 -15.22 12.85 -23.22
N VAL A 252 -15.51 13.41 -22.06
CA VAL A 252 -16.60 12.99 -21.17
C VAL A 252 -17.65 14.07 -21.16
N HIS A 253 -18.86 13.71 -21.60
CA HIS A 253 -20.03 14.59 -21.57
C HIS A 253 -20.67 14.56 -20.17
N LEU A 254 -20.63 15.68 -19.44
CA LEU A 254 -21.23 15.83 -18.11
C LEU A 254 -22.63 16.47 -18.17
N GLY A 255 -23.30 16.36 -19.31
CA GLY A 255 -24.62 16.97 -19.52
C GLY A 255 -24.57 18.50 -19.39
N PRO A 256 -25.38 19.12 -18.49
CA PRO A 256 -25.40 20.58 -18.32
C PRO A 256 -24.07 21.21 -17.86
N LEU A 257 -23.16 20.42 -17.29
CA LEU A 257 -21.85 20.88 -16.80
C LEU A 257 -20.79 20.96 -17.91
N GLY A 258 -21.16 20.63 -19.15
CA GLY A 258 -20.25 20.71 -20.30
C GLY A 258 -19.44 19.45 -20.54
N ASN A 259 -18.34 19.61 -21.29
CA ASN A 259 -17.45 18.53 -21.67
C ASN A 259 -16.11 18.68 -20.95
N ILE A 260 -15.60 17.58 -20.38
CA ILE A 260 -14.26 17.52 -19.79
C ILE A 260 -13.44 16.53 -20.61
N SER A 261 -12.20 16.90 -20.94
CA SER A 261 -11.23 15.98 -21.52
C SER A 261 -10.40 15.36 -20.41
N LEU A 262 -10.39 14.04 -20.31
CA LEU A 262 -9.59 13.28 -19.35
C LEU A 262 -8.48 12.55 -20.08
N ASN A 263 -7.25 12.65 -19.59
CA ASN A 263 -6.14 11.78 -20.01
C ASN A 263 -6.09 10.51 -19.17
N GLY A 264 -5.21 9.55 -19.55
CA GLY A 264 -5.12 8.26 -18.87
C GLY A 264 -4.71 8.37 -17.40
N VAL A 265 -3.87 9.35 -17.04
CA VAL A 265 -3.44 9.59 -15.64
C VAL A 265 -4.61 10.05 -14.77
N GLN A 266 -5.41 10.97 -15.32
CA GLN A 266 -6.64 11.45 -14.67
C GLN A 266 -7.67 10.33 -14.52
N ILE A 267 -7.81 9.47 -15.54
CA ILE A 267 -8.70 8.29 -15.45
C ILE A 267 -8.28 7.37 -14.30
N VAL A 268 -6.98 7.04 -14.16
CA VAL A 268 -6.49 6.23 -13.02
C VAL A 268 -6.86 6.87 -11.69
N SER A 269 -6.75 8.18 -11.58
CA SER A 269 -7.10 8.93 -10.38
C SER A 269 -8.59 8.87 -10.07
N VAL A 270 -9.44 9.03 -11.09
CA VAL A 270 -10.91 8.90 -10.97
C VAL A 270 -11.29 7.48 -10.54
N LEU A 271 -10.71 6.43 -11.18
CA LEU A 271 -11.00 5.04 -10.80
C LEU A 271 -10.60 4.75 -9.35
N THR A 272 -9.46 5.28 -8.90
CA THR A 272 -9.03 5.09 -7.50
C THR A 272 -9.92 5.86 -6.53
N ALA A 273 -10.34 7.09 -6.87
CA ALA A 273 -11.28 7.85 -6.05
C ALA A 273 -12.64 7.15 -5.95
N VAL A 274 -13.16 6.61 -7.06
CA VAL A 274 -14.41 5.82 -7.08
C VAL A 274 -14.28 4.57 -6.22
N ASN A 275 -13.19 3.81 -6.34
CA ASN A 275 -12.93 2.65 -5.48
C ASN A 275 -12.92 3.04 -4.00
N THR A 276 -12.18 4.10 -3.62
CA THR A 276 -12.09 4.55 -2.23
C THR A 276 -13.45 5.02 -1.70
N LEU A 277 -14.19 5.79 -2.49
CA LEU A 277 -15.54 6.25 -2.13
C LEU A 277 -16.49 5.07 -1.94
N PHE A 278 -16.42 4.09 -2.86
CA PHE A 278 -17.25 2.88 -2.79
C PHE A 278 -16.95 2.08 -1.52
N ILE A 279 -15.68 1.92 -1.17
CA ILE A 279 -15.26 1.28 0.07
C ILE A 279 -15.83 2.02 1.28
N VAL A 280 -15.68 3.34 1.36
CA VAL A 280 -16.16 4.14 2.49
C VAL A 280 -17.67 4.01 2.66
N LEU A 281 -18.45 4.06 1.58
CA LEU A 281 -19.91 4.00 1.63
C LEU A 281 -20.44 2.60 1.97
N PHE A 282 -19.79 1.54 1.47
CA PHE A 282 -20.32 0.18 1.54
C PHE A 282 -19.65 -0.74 2.56
N THR A 283 -18.57 -0.30 3.21
CA THR A 283 -17.88 -1.11 4.23
C THR A 283 -18.84 -1.58 5.34
N VAL A 284 -19.63 -0.68 5.93
CA VAL A 284 -20.51 -1.05 7.05
C VAL A 284 -21.66 -1.96 6.61
N PRO A 285 -22.42 -1.68 5.54
CA PRO A 285 -23.45 -2.59 5.04
C PRO A 285 -22.92 -3.98 4.71
N ILE A 286 -21.78 -4.06 3.99
CA ILE A 286 -21.20 -5.34 3.57
C ILE A 286 -20.62 -6.10 4.75
N ALA A 287 -19.98 -5.43 5.71
CA ALA A 287 -19.50 -6.07 6.92
C ALA A 287 -20.62 -6.74 7.70
N ARG A 288 -21.78 -6.08 7.84
CA ARG A 288 -22.97 -6.69 8.49
C ARG A 288 -23.52 -7.90 7.74
N PHE A 289 -23.45 -7.87 6.41
CA PHE A 289 -23.85 -9.00 5.57
C PHE A 289 -22.89 -10.20 5.73
N VAL A 290 -21.59 -9.94 5.75
CA VAL A 290 -20.53 -10.94 5.83
C VAL A 290 -20.50 -11.64 7.19
N THR A 291 -20.63 -10.89 8.31
CA THR A 291 -20.48 -11.41 9.68
C THR A 291 -21.46 -12.55 10.01
N LYS A 292 -22.61 -12.59 9.36
CA LYS A 292 -23.66 -13.60 9.61
C LYS A 292 -23.55 -14.84 8.71
N ARG A 293 -22.52 -14.97 7.91
CA ARG A 293 -22.41 -16.01 6.87
C ARG A 293 -21.07 -16.75 6.93
N ALA A 294 -21.00 -17.89 6.27
CA ALA A 294 -19.76 -18.66 6.12
C ALA A 294 -18.69 -17.80 5.40
N GLN A 295 -17.55 -17.60 6.08
CA GLN A 295 -16.52 -16.68 5.62
C GLN A 295 -15.81 -17.17 4.35
N GLN A 296 -15.56 -18.46 4.25
CA GLN A 296 -14.77 -19.06 3.18
C GLN A 296 -15.38 -18.91 1.79
N PRO A 297 -16.67 -19.22 1.53
CA PRO A 297 -17.28 -19.02 0.22
C PRO A 297 -17.31 -17.53 -0.18
N ILE A 298 -17.58 -16.63 0.78
CA ILE A 298 -17.62 -15.18 0.55
C ILE A 298 -16.25 -14.68 0.13
N MET A 299 -15.16 -15.15 0.77
CA MET A 299 -13.80 -14.83 0.39
C MET A 299 -13.51 -15.24 -1.07
N TYR A 300 -13.93 -16.44 -1.49
CA TYR A 300 -13.70 -16.88 -2.87
C TYR A 300 -14.50 -16.09 -3.91
N VAL A 301 -15.74 -15.75 -3.61
CA VAL A 301 -16.53 -14.83 -4.43
C VAL A 301 -15.83 -13.47 -4.52
N GLY A 302 -15.34 -12.96 -3.38
CA GLY A 302 -14.56 -11.73 -3.32
C GLY A 302 -13.32 -11.77 -4.21
N PHE A 303 -12.51 -12.81 -4.14
CA PHE A 303 -11.33 -13.00 -5.00
C PHE A 303 -11.70 -13.05 -6.49
N THR A 304 -12.79 -13.74 -6.83
CA THR A 304 -13.26 -13.84 -8.21
C THR A 304 -13.66 -12.46 -8.76
N LEU A 305 -14.51 -11.73 -8.04
CA LEU A 305 -14.96 -10.40 -8.47
C LEU A 305 -13.79 -9.42 -8.56
N PHE A 306 -12.85 -9.47 -7.62
CA PHE A 306 -11.67 -8.63 -7.60
C PHE A 306 -10.79 -8.90 -8.83
N ALA A 307 -10.48 -10.16 -9.11
CA ALA A 307 -9.68 -10.55 -10.26
C ALA A 307 -10.36 -10.21 -11.59
N LEU A 308 -11.67 -10.44 -11.72
CA LEU A 308 -12.44 -10.11 -12.94
C LEU A 308 -12.44 -8.60 -13.19
N GLY A 309 -12.72 -7.78 -12.18
CA GLY A 309 -12.71 -6.33 -12.31
C GLY A 309 -11.33 -5.81 -12.75
N PHE A 310 -10.25 -6.27 -12.11
CA PHE A 310 -8.89 -5.90 -12.52
C PHE A 310 -8.50 -6.42 -13.90
N ALA A 311 -8.92 -7.63 -14.27
CA ALA A 311 -8.66 -8.17 -15.60
C ALA A 311 -9.30 -7.30 -16.70
N VAL A 312 -10.53 -6.82 -16.47
CA VAL A 312 -11.17 -5.87 -17.40
C VAL A 312 -10.42 -4.55 -17.44
N CYS A 313 -9.99 -4.01 -16.29
CA CYS A 313 -9.16 -2.81 -16.23
C CYS A 313 -7.82 -2.99 -16.96
N ALA A 314 -7.31 -4.21 -17.13
CA ALA A 314 -6.05 -4.47 -17.82
C ALA A 314 -6.10 -4.22 -19.34
N PHE A 315 -7.27 -4.22 -19.97
CA PHE A 315 -7.38 -4.05 -21.44
C PHE A 315 -8.43 -3.03 -21.91
N ALA A 316 -9.39 -2.63 -21.04
CA ALA A 316 -10.44 -1.71 -21.41
C ALA A 316 -9.95 -0.25 -21.48
N ASN A 317 -10.48 0.51 -22.47
CA ASN A 317 -10.20 1.96 -22.63
C ASN A 317 -11.47 2.80 -22.51
N ASN A 318 -12.66 2.19 -22.52
CA ASN A 318 -13.93 2.89 -22.35
C ASN A 318 -14.14 3.22 -20.88
N LEU A 319 -14.41 4.50 -20.56
CA LEU A 319 -14.56 4.97 -19.17
C LEU A 319 -15.71 4.28 -18.44
N THR A 320 -16.84 4.07 -19.10
CA THR A 320 -18.00 3.39 -18.47
C THR A 320 -17.65 1.96 -18.08
N VAL A 321 -16.95 1.23 -18.97
CA VAL A 321 -16.49 -0.13 -18.68
C VAL A 321 -15.48 -0.14 -17.54
N LEU A 322 -14.55 0.80 -17.51
CA LEU A 322 -13.57 0.96 -16.43
C LEU A 322 -14.22 1.27 -15.08
N LEU A 323 -15.24 2.15 -15.07
CA LEU A 323 -15.99 2.48 -13.86
C LEU A 323 -16.79 1.28 -13.34
N LEU A 324 -17.49 0.56 -14.23
CA LEU A 324 -18.21 -0.67 -13.85
C LEU A 324 -17.25 -1.75 -13.34
N ALA A 325 -16.12 -1.96 -14.00
CA ALA A 325 -15.08 -2.87 -13.55
C ALA A 325 -14.53 -2.47 -12.17
N THR A 326 -14.35 -1.16 -11.93
CA THR A 326 -13.93 -0.62 -10.63
C THR A 326 -14.97 -0.87 -9.54
N MET A 327 -16.25 -0.74 -9.83
CA MET A 327 -17.31 -1.09 -8.88
C MET A 327 -17.29 -2.60 -8.56
N VAL A 328 -17.12 -3.46 -9.57
CA VAL A 328 -17.05 -4.92 -9.39
C VAL A 328 -15.85 -5.30 -8.52
N LEU A 329 -14.65 -4.77 -8.83
CA LEU A 329 -13.47 -5.05 -7.99
C LEU A 329 -13.62 -4.51 -6.56
N SER A 330 -14.29 -3.36 -6.37
CA SER A 330 -14.53 -2.78 -5.05
C SER A 330 -15.48 -3.65 -4.20
N ILE A 331 -16.51 -4.23 -4.82
CA ILE A 331 -17.36 -5.23 -4.16
C ILE A 331 -16.51 -6.45 -3.78
N GLY A 332 -15.68 -6.94 -4.69
CA GLY A 332 -14.75 -8.04 -4.43
C GLY A 332 -13.86 -7.76 -3.22
N GLU A 333 -13.25 -6.58 -3.16
CA GLU A 333 -12.39 -6.12 -2.08
C GLU A 333 -13.13 -6.09 -0.73
N LEU A 334 -14.32 -5.51 -0.69
CA LEU A 334 -15.16 -5.44 0.50
C LEU A 334 -15.61 -6.82 1.02
N LEU A 335 -15.70 -7.82 0.15
CA LEU A 335 -16.02 -9.19 0.54
C LEU A 335 -14.79 -9.93 1.04
N TYR A 336 -13.65 -9.88 0.32
CA TYR A 336 -12.50 -10.72 0.66
C TYR A 336 -11.64 -10.17 1.79
N VAL A 337 -11.49 -8.85 1.93
CA VAL A 337 -10.60 -8.27 2.94
C VAL A 337 -11.02 -8.64 4.36
N PRO A 338 -12.27 -8.40 4.81
CA PRO A 338 -12.67 -8.76 6.17
C PRO A 338 -12.73 -10.27 6.38
N THR A 339 -13.19 -11.05 5.39
CA THR A 339 -13.28 -12.51 5.51
C THR A 339 -11.91 -13.14 5.62
N ARG A 340 -10.95 -12.70 4.81
CA ARG A 340 -9.57 -13.17 4.87
C ARG A 340 -8.91 -12.86 6.22
N GLN A 341 -9.15 -11.68 6.79
CA GLN A 341 -8.64 -11.29 8.10
C GLN A 341 -9.26 -12.13 9.22
N THR A 342 -10.56 -12.40 9.15
CA THR A 342 -11.26 -13.25 10.12
C THR A 342 -10.72 -14.69 10.09
N ILE A 343 -10.54 -15.26 8.90
CA ILE A 343 -9.97 -16.59 8.73
C ILE A 343 -8.52 -16.62 9.23
N LEU A 344 -7.71 -15.59 8.88
CA LEU A 344 -6.33 -15.48 9.35
C LEU A 344 -6.26 -15.49 10.89
N ALA A 345 -7.12 -14.72 11.55
CA ALA A 345 -7.16 -14.67 13.01
C ALA A 345 -7.55 -16.03 13.64
N ALA A 346 -8.35 -16.84 12.94
CA ALA A 346 -8.76 -18.15 13.41
C ALA A 346 -7.72 -19.26 13.19
N ILE A 347 -6.85 -19.13 12.17
CA ILE A 347 -5.83 -20.15 11.85
C ILE A 347 -4.48 -19.90 12.54
N VAL A 348 -4.25 -18.70 13.07
CA VAL A 348 -2.99 -18.34 13.74
C VAL A 348 -2.99 -18.89 15.17
N ASP A 349 -1.89 -19.54 15.53
CA ASP A 349 -1.63 -20.02 16.90
C ASP A 349 -1.49 -18.83 17.86
N ASP A 350 -2.30 -18.83 18.93
CA ASP A 350 -2.31 -17.75 19.92
C ASP A 350 -0.97 -17.58 20.63
N GLU A 351 -0.24 -18.69 20.88
CA GLU A 351 1.07 -18.63 21.55
C GLU A 351 2.16 -17.98 20.67
N ARG A 352 1.98 -17.98 19.33
CA ARG A 352 2.95 -17.50 18.34
C ARG A 352 2.39 -16.40 17.42
N ARG A 353 1.25 -15.83 17.79
CA ARG A 353 0.51 -14.85 16.99
C ARG A 353 1.41 -13.75 16.41
N GLY A 354 2.39 -13.24 17.20
CA GLY A 354 3.32 -12.22 16.75
C GLY A 354 4.16 -12.63 15.53
N ALA A 355 4.73 -13.85 15.53
CA ALA A 355 5.53 -14.36 14.43
C ALA A 355 4.71 -14.58 13.15
N TYR A 356 3.49 -15.14 13.28
CA TYR A 356 2.57 -15.33 12.17
C TYR A 356 2.10 -14.00 11.56
N MET A 357 1.77 -13.01 12.37
CA MET A 357 1.34 -11.70 11.88
C MET A 357 2.49 -10.93 11.22
N ALA A 358 3.70 -11.02 11.76
CA ALA A 358 4.90 -10.43 11.13
C ALA A 358 5.17 -11.08 9.76
N PHE A 359 5.07 -12.42 9.66
CA PHE A 359 5.20 -13.12 8.40
C PHE A 359 4.08 -12.74 7.39
N ASN A 360 2.83 -12.61 7.87
CA ASN A 360 1.73 -12.14 7.03
C ASN A 360 1.97 -10.72 6.46
N GLY A 361 2.71 -9.87 7.17
CA GLY A 361 3.11 -8.55 6.66
C GLY A 361 4.00 -8.61 5.40
N ILE A 362 4.71 -9.72 5.17
CA ILE A 362 5.52 -9.95 3.97
C ILE A 362 4.65 -10.03 2.70
N ILE A 363 3.39 -10.47 2.83
CA ILE A 363 2.43 -10.57 1.72
C ILE A 363 2.32 -9.26 0.94
N PHE A 364 2.23 -8.15 1.67
CA PHE A 364 2.09 -6.83 1.06
C PHE A 364 3.35 -6.43 0.26
N GLN A 365 4.53 -6.74 0.77
CA GLN A 365 5.80 -6.39 0.11
C GLN A 365 6.05 -7.26 -1.12
N ILE A 366 5.83 -8.57 -1.02
CA ILE A 366 5.96 -9.48 -2.17
C ILE A 366 4.89 -9.15 -3.22
N GLY A 367 3.65 -8.87 -2.81
CA GLY A 367 2.60 -8.42 -3.72
C GLY A 367 2.99 -7.16 -4.51
N LYS A 368 3.57 -6.17 -3.83
CA LYS A 368 4.13 -4.97 -4.48
C LYS A 368 5.23 -5.30 -5.47
N MET A 369 6.15 -6.19 -5.11
CA MET A 369 7.24 -6.60 -6.00
C MET A 369 6.69 -7.28 -7.27
N ILE A 370 5.76 -8.23 -7.13
CA ILE A 370 5.12 -8.90 -8.27
C ILE A 370 4.34 -7.90 -9.12
N GLY A 371 3.63 -6.95 -8.51
CA GLY A 371 2.95 -5.86 -9.21
C GLY A 371 3.93 -4.99 -10.02
N SER A 372 5.11 -4.69 -9.49
CA SER A 372 6.15 -3.96 -10.22
C SER A 372 6.76 -4.79 -11.35
N VAL A 373 7.05 -6.07 -11.09
CA VAL A 373 7.59 -7.02 -12.07
C VAL A 373 6.59 -7.27 -13.20
N SER A 374 5.27 -7.18 -12.95
CA SER A 374 4.24 -7.31 -14.00
C SER A 374 4.42 -6.28 -15.12
N LEU A 375 4.94 -5.10 -14.83
CA LEU A 375 5.27 -4.09 -15.83
C LEU A 375 6.43 -4.52 -16.74
N VAL A 376 7.36 -5.33 -16.23
CA VAL A 376 8.48 -5.89 -17.03
C VAL A 376 7.96 -6.84 -18.12
N PHE A 377 6.95 -7.65 -17.79
CA PHE A 377 6.38 -8.64 -18.72
C PHE A 377 5.35 -8.04 -19.67
N ALA A 378 4.73 -6.93 -19.31
CA ALA A 378 3.62 -6.34 -20.05
C ALA A 378 3.91 -6.14 -21.54
N PRO A 379 5.09 -5.65 -21.99
CA PRO A 379 5.39 -5.48 -23.41
C PRO A 379 5.42 -6.81 -24.19
N PHE A 380 5.73 -7.93 -23.52
CA PHE A 380 5.85 -9.24 -24.16
C PHE A 380 4.51 -9.98 -24.31
N ILE A 381 3.63 -9.86 -23.31
CA ILE A 381 2.36 -10.59 -23.28
C ILE A 381 1.15 -9.74 -23.72
N GLY A 382 1.33 -8.43 -23.80
CA GLY A 382 0.31 -7.49 -24.22
C GLY A 382 -0.89 -7.39 -23.26
N LYS A 383 -1.84 -6.52 -23.59
CA LYS A 383 -2.97 -6.18 -22.69
C LYS A 383 -3.89 -7.36 -22.36
N TYR A 384 -4.14 -8.24 -23.31
CA TYR A 384 -4.97 -9.44 -23.08
C TYR A 384 -4.21 -10.49 -22.26
N GLY A 385 -2.90 -10.64 -22.50
CA GLY A 385 -2.04 -11.50 -21.68
C GLY A 385 -1.96 -11.01 -20.23
N MET A 386 -1.93 -9.70 -20.00
CA MET A 386 -1.98 -9.13 -18.67
C MET A 386 -3.34 -9.36 -17.98
N GLY A 387 -4.45 -9.29 -18.73
CA GLY A 387 -5.77 -9.70 -18.22
C GLY A 387 -5.80 -11.18 -17.82
N ALA A 388 -5.27 -12.08 -18.66
CA ALA A 388 -5.14 -13.50 -18.34
C ALA A 388 -4.24 -13.76 -17.13
N PHE A 389 -3.12 -13.05 -17.01
CA PHE A 389 -2.23 -13.10 -15.84
C PHE A 389 -2.97 -12.72 -14.56
N THR A 390 -3.78 -11.67 -14.61
CA THR A 390 -4.62 -11.23 -13.46
C THR A 390 -5.62 -12.32 -13.04
N ILE A 391 -6.30 -12.95 -14.00
CA ILE A 391 -7.21 -14.09 -13.73
C ILE A 391 -6.43 -15.25 -13.12
N THR A 392 -5.25 -15.58 -13.67
CA THR A 392 -4.40 -16.65 -13.13
C THR A 392 -4.04 -16.39 -11.66
N LEU A 393 -3.66 -15.18 -11.30
CA LEU A 393 -3.41 -14.81 -9.90
C LEU A 393 -4.66 -14.96 -9.02
N GLY A 394 -5.84 -14.59 -9.54
CA GLY A 394 -7.12 -14.79 -8.87
C GLY A 394 -7.43 -16.27 -8.61
N VAL A 395 -7.23 -17.13 -9.63
CA VAL A 395 -7.39 -18.59 -9.50
C VAL A 395 -6.39 -19.15 -8.48
N LEU A 396 -5.12 -18.75 -8.55
CA LEU A 396 -4.10 -19.18 -7.58
C LEU A 396 -4.47 -18.76 -6.16
N SER A 397 -5.02 -17.56 -5.96
CA SER A 397 -5.50 -17.12 -4.64
C SER A 397 -6.57 -18.06 -4.08
N ILE A 398 -7.52 -18.46 -4.93
CA ILE A 398 -8.60 -19.39 -4.54
C ILE A 398 -8.04 -20.78 -4.27
N VAL A 399 -7.24 -21.34 -5.17
CA VAL A 399 -6.69 -22.70 -5.08
C VAL A 399 -5.83 -22.86 -3.83
N PHE A 400 -4.86 -21.95 -3.62
CA PHE A 400 -3.97 -22.03 -2.45
C PHE A 400 -4.73 -21.83 -1.14
N SER A 401 -5.68 -20.90 -1.08
CA SER A 401 -6.53 -20.73 0.11
C SER A 401 -7.45 -21.93 0.35
N ALA A 402 -8.02 -22.52 -0.72
CA ALA A 402 -8.87 -23.71 -0.60
C ALA A 402 -8.10 -24.93 -0.10
N VAL A 403 -6.89 -25.17 -0.63
CA VAL A 403 -6.03 -26.27 -0.17
C VAL A 403 -5.62 -26.05 1.29
N ALA A 404 -5.26 -24.83 1.67
CA ALA A 404 -4.91 -24.47 3.05
C ALA A 404 -6.04 -24.77 4.03
N LEU A 405 -7.29 -24.49 3.64
CA LEU A 405 -8.46 -24.59 4.51
C LEU A 405 -9.17 -25.97 4.47
N LYS A 406 -8.86 -26.84 3.51
CA LYS A 406 -9.56 -28.12 3.27
C LYS A 406 -9.35 -29.18 4.35
N SER A 407 -8.31 -29.09 5.18
CA SER A 407 -7.93 -30.12 6.11
C SER A 407 -8.10 -29.73 7.59
N GLY A 408 -9.34 -29.76 8.11
CA GLY A 408 -9.60 -29.84 9.56
C GLY A 408 -9.96 -28.54 10.28
N TRP A 409 -10.06 -27.39 9.58
CA TRP A 409 -10.47 -26.10 10.18
C TRP A 409 -11.99 -25.88 10.20
N GLU A 410 -12.78 -26.79 9.62
CA GLU A 410 -14.25 -26.72 9.63
C GLU A 410 -14.84 -26.60 11.05
N LYS A 411 -14.17 -27.17 12.06
CA LYS A 411 -14.61 -27.11 13.46
C LYS A 411 -14.38 -25.75 14.14
N VAL A 412 -13.52 -24.90 13.60
CA VAL A 412 -13.17 -23.58 14.20
C VAL A 412 -14.00 -22.45 13.59
N LEU A 413 -14.48 -22.62 12.35
CA LEU A 413 -15.22 -21.59 11.62
C LEU A 413 -16.75 -21.65 11.81
N VAL A 414 -17.28 -22.66 12.55
CA VAL A 414 -18.72 -22.87 12.80
C VAL A 414 -19.13 -22.47 14.23
N LYS A 415 -18.22 -21.89 15.01
CA LYS A 415 -18.57 -21.23 16.27
C LYS A 415 -18.62 -19.71 16.05
#